data_16739f86514bc57946c04f643ed9bbc8
#
_entry.id   16739f86514bc57946c04f643ed9bbc8
#
_cell.length_a   1.000
_cell.length_b   1.000
_cell.length_c   1.000
_cell.angle_alpha   90.00
_cell.angle_beta   90.00
_cell.angle_gamma   90.00
#
_symmetry.space_group_name_H-M   'P 1'
#
loop_
_entity.id
_entity.type
_entity.pdbx_description
1 polymer ?
#
loop_
_entity_poly.entity_id
_entity_poly.type
_entity_poly.pdbx_seq_one_letter_code
_entity_poly.pdbx_strand_id
1 'polypeptide(L)'
;MKKIILLIFLTLNLIALTTNPMIKIPQANSCNIEDNCIDFSRKYSDDEYKRLFGIYKSECEVKNLDACIYLAEFYKSGLGVKKDAKKSIEILNKACDESNKFACHNLGVEYQEMKDHKMALAAFKKGCDLAFIQSCFNVAVLYNNGGGVKRDYKKAAKIYKEVCEQNFYEGCYNLAVLYHNTPGVKRDYKEAIKLYKKACDSDFSISCYNLATLYQEQKEYEKANKLYFKACKLDFADACNNLASLYDDALGVEKDDEVAFRYYNKACRLDSASGCKHLAYFYYHGIGTKKDKKLAEKELKKACKLGLKEACEIVRDFH
;
A
#
# COMPACT_ATOMS: atom_id res chain seq x y z
N MET A 1 -29.70 -0.61 10.67
CA MET A 1 -28.61 -0.04 9.84
C MET A 1 -27.42 0.53 10.66
N LYS A 2 -27.02 -0.08 11.80
CA LYS A 2 -25.93 0.43 12.67
C LYS A 2 -24.78 -0.56 12.89
N LYS A 3 -24.62 -1.63 12.08
CA LYS A 3 -23.62 -2.69 12.31
C LYS A 3 -22.64 -2.98 11.15
N ILE A 4 -22.69 -2.25 10.03
CA ILE A 4 -21.87 -2.57 8.83
C ILE A 4 -20.55 -1.80 8.79
N ILE A 5 -20.39 -0.72 9.56
CA ILE A 5 -19.20 0.15 9.50
C ILE A 5 -17.97 -0.45 10.18
N LEU A 6 -18.10 -1.47 11.01
CA LEU A 6 -17.01 -1.97 11.87
C LEU A 6 -16.10 -3.03 11.21
N LEU A 7 -16.45 -3.60 10.07
CA LEU A 7 -15.70 -4.72 9.46
C LEU A 7 -14.68 -4.30 8.39
N ILE A 8 -14.78 -3.11 7.84
CA ILE A 8 -13.84 -2.62 6.79
C ILE A 8 -12.49 -2.19 7.37
N PHE A 9 -12.43 -1.84 8.67
CA PHE A 9 -11.21 -1.35 9.32
C PHE A 9 -10.18 -2.43 9.69
N LEU A 10 -10.54 -3.71 9.71
CA LEU A 10 -9.61 -4.79 10.07
C LEU A 10 -8.75 -5.27 8.89
N THR A 11 -9.16 -5.03 7.65
CA THR A 11 -8.41 -5.47 6.46
C THR A 11 -7.38 -4.45 5.97
N LEU A 12 -7.55 -3.16 6.26
CA LEU A 12 -6.61 -2.10 5.84
C LEU A 12 -5.29 -2.10 6.64
N ASN A 13 -5.26 -2.67 7.84
CA ASN A 13 -4.01 -2.85 8.59
C ASN A 13 -3.08 -3.93 7.99
N LEU A 14 -3.55 -4.74 7.04
CA LEU A 14 -2.73 -5.76 6.37
C LEU A 14 -2.01 -5.24 5.11
N ILE A 15 -2.45 -4.14 4.52
CA ILE A 15 -1.85 -3.61 3.27
C ILE A 15 -0.43 -3.07 3.50
N ALA A 16 -0.13 -2.57 4.70
CA ALA A 16 1.21 -2.09 5.04
C ALA A 16 2.26 -3.22 5.23
N LEU A 17 1.82 -4.48 5.28
CA LEU A 17 2.71 -5.63 5.55
C LEU A 17 3.08 -6.43 4.29
N THR A 18 2.39 -6.26 3.16
CA THR A 18 2.46 -7.27 2.10
C THR A 18 3.35 -6.95 0.92
N THR A 19 3.83 -5.73 0.74
CA THR A 19 4.75 -5.43 -0.36
C THR A 19 5.70 -4.28 -0.02
N ASN A 20 6.73 -4.56 0.77
CA ASN A 20 7.94 -3.75 0.66
C ASN A 20 8.89 -4.49 -0.30
N PRO A 21 8.89 -4.15 -1.59
CA PRO A 21 9.84 -4.75 -2.53
C PRO A 21 11.26 -4.42 -2.04
N MET A 22 12.17 -5.34 -2.26
CA MET A 22 13.59 -5.05 -2.07
C MET A 22 13.92 -3.75 -2.78
N ILE A 23 14.56 -2.82 -2.07
CA ILE A 23 14.95 -1.56 -2.69
C ILE A 23 16.09 -1.87 -3.64
N LYS A 24 15.81 -1.66 -4.90
CA LYS A 24 16.83 -1.60 -5.95
C LYS A 24 17.46 -0.21 -5.84
N ILE A 25 18.77 -0.17 -5.86
CA ILE A 25 19.48 1.11 -5.88
C ILE A 25 18.98 1.90 -7.09
N PRO A 26 18.60 3.19 -6.92
CA PRO A 26 18.18 4.00 -8.05
C PRO A 26 19.29 4.02 -9.11
N GLN A 27 19.03 3.42 -10.25
CA GLN A 27 19.91 3.49 -11.40
C GLN A 27 19.51 4.70 -12.23
N ALA A 28 20.52 5.33 -12.86
CA ALA A 28 20.27 6.41 -13.83
C ALA A 28 19.24 5.98 -14.89
N ASN A 29 18.43 6.92 -15.38
CA ASN A 29 17.27 6.71 -16.26
C ASN A 29 17.55 6.01 -17.61
N SER A 30 18.76 5.48 -17.81
CA SER A 30 19.16 4.73 -19.01
C SER A 30 20.05 3.55 -18.61
N CYS A 31 19.44 2.48 -18.11
CA CYS A 31 20.14 1.25 -17.82
C CYS A 31 20.22 0.39 -19.09
N ASN A 32 21.40 0.15 -19.62
CA ASN A 32 21.66 -0.73 -20.75
C ASN A 32 22.61 -1.85 -20.33
N ILE A 33 22.38 -3.06 -20.86
CA ILE A 33 23.27 -4.22 -20.64
C ILE A 33 24.72 -3.95 -21.05
N GLU A 34 24.93 -3.12 -22.07
CA GLU A 34 26.26 -2.70 -22.53
C GLU A 34 27.02 -1.92 -21.47
N ASP A 35 26.29 -1.18 -20.61
CA ASP A 35 26.85 -0.40 -19.49
C ASP A 35 26.96 -1.24 -18.19
N ASN A 36 26.85 -2.58 -18.28
CA ASN A 36 26.87 -3.51 -17.14
C ASN A 36 25.83 -3.20 -16.06
N CYS A 37 24.70 -2.65 -16.46
CA CYS A 37 23.60 -2.27 -15.59
C CYS A 37 22.43 -3.23 -15.78
N ILE A 38 21.72 -3.59 -14.71
CA ILE A 38 20.54 -4.45 -14.77
C ILE A 38 19.26 -3.70 -14.42
N ASP A 39 18.27 -3.81 -15.29
CA ASP A 39 16.90 -3.40 -15.02
C ASP A 39 16.04 -4.65 -14.79
N PHE A 40 15.77 -4.98 -13.53
CA PHE A 40 14.97 -6.16 -13.15
C PHE A 40 13.51 -6.12 -13.64
N SER A 41 13.04 -5.01 -14.20
CA SER A 41 11.73 -4.95 -14.84
C SER A 41 11.71 -5.56 -16.24
N ARG A 42 12.89 -5.75 -16.85
CA ARG A 42 13.07 -6.38 -18.16
C ARG A 42 13.37 -7.86 -18.04
N LYS A 43 12.97 -8.63 -19.05
CA LYS A 43 13.42 -10.00 -19.23
C LYS A 43 14.71 -10.00 -20.02
N TYR A 44 15.68 -10.73 -19.51
CA TYR A 44 16.96 -11.00 -20.17
C TYR A 44 17.04 -12.49 -20.53
N SER A 45 17.91 -12.85 -21.48
CA SER A 45 18.25 -14.23 -21.76
C SER A 45 19.06 -14.87 -20.62
N ASP A 46 19.10 -16.19 -20.55
CA ASP A 46 19.89 -16.89 -19.53
C ASP A 46 21.38 -16.53 -19.59
N ASP A 47 21.92 -16.31 -20.81
CA ASP A 47 23.34 -15.98 -20.98
C ASP A 47 23.64 -14.53 -20.56
N GLU A 48 22.71 -13.60 -20.79
CA GLU A 48 22.79 -12.23 -20.27
C GLU A 48 22.75 -12.22 -18.74
N TYR A 49 21.85 -13.01 -18.13
CA TYR A 49 21.83 -13.16 -16.67
C TYR A 49 23.12 -13.76 -16.12
N LYS A 50 23.70 -14.80 -16.75
CA LYS A 50 24.99 -15.38 -16.33
C LYS A 50 26.14 -14.36 -16.43
N ARG A 51 26.16 -13.58 -17.52
CA ARG A 51 27.15 -12.52 -17.70
C ARG A 51 27.05 -11.47 -16.59
N LEU A 52 25.86 -10.93 -16.36
CA LEU A 52 25.60 -9.92 -15.32
C LEU A 52 25.92 -10.47 -13.93
N PHE A 53 25.52 -11.71 -13.63
CA PHE A 53 25.89 -12.39 -12.39
C PHE A 53 27.40 -12.40 -12.18
N GLY A 54 28.20 -12.75 -13.22
CA GLY A 54 29.66 -12.75 -13.16
C GLY A 54 30.24 -11.37 -12.84
N ILE A 55 29.68 -10.32 -13.46
CA ILE A 55 30.12 -8.93 -13.24
C ILE A 55 29.81 -8.52 -11.79
N TYR A 56 28.56 -8.65 -11.32
CA TYR A 56 28.21 -8.25 -9.96
C TYR A 56 28.93 -9.08 -8.89
N LYS A 57 29.26 -10.35 -9.19
CA LYS A 57 30.09 -11.18 -8.31
C LYS A 57 31.49 -10.61 -8.17
N SER A 58 32.15 -10.30 -9.28
CA SER A 58 33.47 -9.71 -9.30
C SER A 58 33.52 -8.35 -8.59
N GLU A 59 32.55 -7.49 -8.88
CA GLU A 59 32.39 -6.18 -8.26
C GLU A 59 32.19 -6.26 -6.74
N CYS A 60 31.35 -7.21 -6.28
CA CYS A 60 31.13 -7.43 -4.86
C CYS A 60 32.38 -7.95 -4.15
N GLU A 61 33.17 -8.80 -4.81
CA GLU A 61 34.46 -9.31 -4.28
C GLU A 61 35.47 -8.20 -4.04
N VAL A 62 35.45 -7.13 -4.84
CA VAL A 62 36.29 -5.94 -4.64
C VAL A 62 35.65 -4.87 -3.76
N LYS A 63 34.66 -5.26 -2.97
CA LYS A 63 33.94 -4.42 -1.98
C LYS A 63 33.10 -3.29 -2.57
N ASN A 64 32.62 -3.43 -3.79
CA ASN A 64 31.52 -2.63 -4.25
C ASN A 64 30.21 -3.13 -3.57
N LEU A 65 29.85 -2.50 -2.43
CA LEU A 65 28.72 -2.95 -1.60
C LEU A 65 27.37 -2.85 -2.33
N ASP A 66 27.24 -1.94 -3.28
CA ASP A 66 26.03 -1.82 -4.09
C ASP A 66 25.92 -3.01 -5.07
N ALA A 67 27.03 -3.44 -5.64
CA ALA A 67 27.08 -4.66 -6.45
C ALA A 67 26.71 -5.91 -5.64
N CYS A 68 27.05 -5.95 -4.35
CA CYS A 68 26.67 -7.05 -3.45
C CYS A 68 25.13 -7.16 -3.31
N ILE A 69 24.40 -6.04 -3.32
CA ILE A 69 22.94 -6.07 -3.26
C ILE A 69 22.34 -6.73 -4.51
N TYR A 70 22.87 -6.39 -5.69
CA TYR A 70 22.45 -7.02 -6.94
C TYR A 70 22.82 -8.51 -6.97
N LEU A 71 24.04 -8.85 -6.52
CA LEU A 71 24.47 -10.25 -6.42
C LEU A 71 23.55 -11.06 -5.50
N ALA A 72 23.11 -10.49 -4.38
CA ALA A 72 22.17 -11.12 -3.47
C ALA A 72 20.82 -11.39 -4.16
N GLU A 73 20.31 -10.43 -4.96
CA GLU A 73 19.08 -10.62 -5.73
C GLU A 73 19.21 -11.73 -6.79
N PHE A 74 20.37 -11.85 -7.45
CA PHE A 74 20.62 -12.97 -8.36
C PHE A 74 20.50 -14.32 -7.67
N TYR A 75 21.07 -14.48 -6.47
CA TYR A 75 20.93 -15.71 -5.69
C TYR A 75 19.50 -15.92 -5.18
N LYS A 76 18.83 -14.86 -4.72
CA LYS A 76 17.43 -14.93 -4.25
C LYS A 76 16.49 -15.41 -5.35
N SER A 77 16.61 -14.81 -6.53
CA SER A 77 15.71 -15.05 -7.65
C SER A 77 16.12 -16.24 -8.53
N GLY A 78 17.38 -16.68 -8.46
CA GLY A 78 17.92 -17.76 -9.29
C GLY A 78 18.16 -17.33 -10.75
N LEU A 79 18.54 -16.06 -10.97
CA LEU A 79 18.79 -15.50 -12.29
C LEU A 79 20.23 -15.78 -12.72
N GLY A 80 20.44 -16.55 -13.78
CA GLY A 80 21.80 -16.94 -14.25
C GLY A 80 22.63 -17.79 -13.27
N VAL A 81 22.06 -18.14 -12.12
CA VAL A 81 22.67 -18.94 -11.06
C VAL A 81 21.62 -19.80 -10.36
N LYS A 82 22.00 -20.90 -9.73
CA LYS A 82 21.08 -21.68 -8.90
C LYS A 82 20.56 -20.84 -7.74
N LYS A 83 19.24 -20.82 -7.56
CA LYS A 83 18.59 -20.13 -6.44
C LYS A 83 19.17 -20.58 -5.10
N ASP A 84 19.60 -19.61 -4.29
CA ASP A 84 20.17 -19.85 -2.96
C ASP A 84 19.87 -18.65 -2.02
N ALA A 85 18.74 -18.72 -1.32
CA ALA A 85 18.33 -17.68 -0.39
C ALA A 85 19.28 -17.52 0.81
N LYS A 86 19.98 -18.60 1.22
CA LYS A 86 20.97 -18.51 2.32
C LYS A 86 22.15 -17.65 1.90
N LYS A 87 22.61 -17.85 0.67
CA LYS A 87 23.74 -17.08 0.13
C LYS A 87 23.38 -15.63 -0.10
N SER A 88 22.13 -15.34 -0.52
CA SER A 88 21.61 -13.98 -0.57
C SER A 88 21.73 -13.28 0.79
N ILE A 89 21.23 -13.92 1.85
CA ILE A 89 21.31 -13.40 3.22
C ILE A 89 22.74 -13.21 3.71
N GLU A 90 23.64 -14.15 3.42
CA GLU A 90 25.05 -14.02 3.80
C GLU A 90 25.71 -12.78 3.16
N ILE A 91 25.44 -12.54 1.87
CA ILE A 91 25.96 -11.40 1.13
C ILE A 91 25.39 -10.10 1.69
N LEU A 92 24.06 -10.01 1.87
CA LEU A 92 23.42 -8.83 2.42
C LEU A 92 23.88 -8.54 3.85
N ASN A 93 24.10 -9.57 4.66
CA ASN A 93 24.56 -9.40 6.03
C ASN A 93 25.96 -8.77 6.05
N LYS A 94 26.89 -9.29 5.25
CA LYS A 94 28.25 -8.70 5.12
C LYS A 94 28.20 -7.25 4.67
N ALA A 95 27.42 -6.94 3.62
CA ALA A 95 27.28 -5.58 3.14
C ALA A 95 26.61 -4.64 4.16
N CYS A 96 25.67 -5.15 4.94
CA CYS A 96 25.05 -4.41 6.05
C CYS A 96 26.02 -4.16 7.21
N ASP A 97 26.87 -5.14 7.54
CA ASP A 97 27.91 -4.99 8.56
C ASP A 97 28.97 -3.96 8.15
N GLU A 98 29.22 -3.82 6.85
CA GLU A 98 30.06 -2.76 6.27
C GLU A 98 29.29 -1.42 6.07
N SER A 99 28.16 -1.25 6.76
CA SER A 99 27.34 0.00 6.83
C SER A 99 26.65 0.40 5.53
N ASN A 100 26.37 -0.54 4.63
CA ASN A 100 25.49 -0.26 3.50
C ASN A 100 24.02 -0.27 3.95
N LYS A 101 23.39 0.91 3.99
CA LYS A 101 22.03 1.09 4.46
C LYS A 101 20.99 0.34 3.62
N PHE A 102 21.22 0.19 2.32
CA PHE A 102 20.32 -0.53 1.40
C PHE A 102 20.41 -2.05 1.64
N ALA A 103 21.63 -2.55 1.87
CA ALA A 103 21.80 -3.96 2.23
C ALA A 103 21.13 -4.29 3.56
N CYS A 104 21.25 -3.43 4.58
CA CYS A 104 20.53 -3.60 5.85
C CYS A 104 19.02 -3.63 5.67
N HIS A 105 18.48 -2.75 4.83
CA HIS A 105 17.06 -2.74 4.51
C HIS A 105 16.63 -4.03 3.82
N ASN A 106 17.34 -4.43 2.75
CA ASN A 106 16.99 -5.63 1.99
C ASN A 106 17.14 -6.91 2.82
N LEU A 107 18.13 -6.97 3.70
CA LEU A 107 18.28 -8.04 4.69
C LEU A 107 17.05 -8.13 5.62
N GLY A 108 16.55 -6.97 6.07
CA GLY A 108 15.34 -6.90 6.87
C GLY A 108 14.10 -7.39 6.11
N VAL A 109 13.99 -7.08 4.84
CA VAL A 109 12.89 -7.56 3.96
C VAL A 109 12.97 -9.08 3.80
N GLU A 110 14.16 -9.64 3.54
CA GLU A 110 14.32 -11.10 3.41
C GLU A 110 13.92 -11.84 4.69
N TYR A 111 14.38 -11.37 5.86
CA TYR A 111 13.95 -11.94 7.13
C TYR A 111 12.45 -11.81 7.38
N GLN A 112 11.83 -10.73 6.92
CA GLN A 112 10.38 -10.53 7.03
C GLN A 112 9.62 -11.54 6.14
N GLU A 113 10.07 -11.80 4.92
CA GLU A 113 9.51 -12.82 4.03
C GLU A 113 9.63 -14.23 4.66
N MET A 114 10.72 -14.49 5.36
CA MET A 114 10.93 -15.74 6.13
C MET A 114 10.16 -15.79 7.45
N LYS A 115 9.41 -14.72 7.80
CA LYS A 115 8.70 -14.54 9.08
C LYS A 115 9.62 -14.51 10.31
N ASP A 116 10.92 -14.31 10.12
CA ASP A 116 11.85 -14.04 11.21
C ASP A 116 11.84 -12.55 11.55
N HIS A 117 10.78 -12.13 12.20
CA HIS A 117 10.57 -10.73 12.54
C HIS A 117 11.61 -10.18 13.53
N LYS A 118 12.26 -11.04 14.31
CA LYS A 118 13.33 -10.63 15.25
C LYS A 118 14.58 -10.19 14.48
N MET A 119 15.00 -11.01 13.52
CA MET A 119 16.14 -10.66 12.67
C MET A 119 15.80 -9.51 11.72
N ALA A 120 14.57 -9.46 11.18
CA ALA A 120 14.09 -8.34 10.40
C ALA A 120 14.19 -7.02 11.16
N LEU A 121 13.73 -6.99 12.42
CA LEU A 121 13.85 -5.79 13.26
C LEU A 121 15.30 -5.37 13.48
N ALA A 122 16.21 -6.32 13.72
CA ALA A 122 17.63 -6.02 13.92
C ALA A 122 18.25 -5.39 12.68
N ALA A 123 17.95 -5.95 11.49
CA ALA A 123 18.45 -5.44 10.21
C ALA A 123 17.86 -4.07 9.88
N PHE A 124 16.55 -3.87 10.03
CA PHE A 124 15.92 -2.57 9.82
C PHE A 124 16.44 -1.50 10.79
N LYS A 125 16.72 -1.85 12.05
CA LYS A 125 17.34 -0.90 13.00
C LYS A 125 18.70 -0.43 12.50
N LYS A 126 19.57 -1.33 12.05
CA LYS A 126 20.85 -0.94 11.46
C LYS A 126 20.67 0.01 10.27
N GLY A 127 19.71 -0.30 9.36
CA GLY A 127 19.40 0.58 8.23
C GLY A 127 18.85 1.95 8.68
N CYS A 128 18.04 1.98 9.73
CA CYS A 128 17.52 3.21 10.31
C CYS A 128 18.63 4.06 10.97
N ASP A 129 19.53 3.43 11.70
CA ASP A 129 20.69 4.08 12.33
C ASP A 129 21.62 4.69 11.26
N LEU A 130 21.62 4.13 10.05
CA LEU A 130 22.29 4.66 8.86
C LEU A 130 21.43 5.71 8.10
N ALA A 131 20.42 6.27 8.75
CA ALA A 131 19.51 7.29 8.21
C ALA A 131 18.73 6.87 6.96
N PHE A 132 18.42 5.57 6.82
CA PHE A 132 17.56 5.10 5.74
C PHE A 132 16.11 5.10 6.20
N ILE A 133 15.33 6.09 5.76
CA ILE A 133 13.99 6.40 6.25
C ILE A 133 13.00 5.23 6.11
N GLN A 134 13.09 4.44 5.03
CA GLN A 134 12.24 3.27 4.82
C GLN A 134 12.51 2.19 5.87
N SER A 135 13.75 2.04 6.32
CA SER A 135 14.10 1.13 7.41
C SER A 135 13.51 1.62 8.73
N CYS A 136 13.59 2.92 9.02
CA CYS A 136 12.97 3.50 10.20
C CYS A 136 11.45 3.27 10.20
N PHE A 137 10.81 3.49 9.06
CA PHE A 137 9.39 3.20 8.90
C PHE A 137 9.06 1.74 9.20
N ASN A 138 9.85 0.78 8.68
CA ASN A 138 9.64 -0.64 8.94
C ASN A 138 9.86 -1.01 10.42
N VAL A 139 10.82 -0.39 11.09
CA VAL A 139 10.97 -0.53 12.55
C VAL A 139 9.70 -0.10 13.28
N ALA A 140 9.10 1.04 12.89
CA ALA A 140 7.85 1.51 13.47
C ALA A 140 6.68 0.55 13.20
N VAL A 141 6.58 -0.01 11.98
CA VAL A 141 5.57 -1.02 11.63
C VAL A 141 5.71 -2.28 12.50
N LEU A 142 6.93 -2.75 12.72
CA LEU A 142 7.17 -3.92 13.57
C LEU A 142 6.78 -3.66 15.04
N TYR A 143 7.06 -2.47 15.59
CA TYR A 143 6.57 -2.09 16.92
C TYR A 143 5.05 -1.95 16.97
N ASN A 144 4.45 -1.38 15.93
CA ASN A 144 2.99 -1.23 15.84
C ASN A 144 2.27 -2.58 15.84
N ASN A 145 2.81 -3.57 15.13
CA ASN A 145 2.17 -4.87 14.94
C ASN A 145 2.57 -5.91 15.99
N GLY A 146 3.65 -5.69 16.72
CA GLY A 146 4.24 -6.66 17.62
C GLY A 146 5.05 -7.74 16.89
N GLY A 147 5.60 -7.42 15.72
CA GLY A 147 6.43 -8.34 14.92
C GLY A 147 7.84 -8.45 15.50
N GLY A 148 8.21 -9.62 16.01
CA GLY A 148 9.54 -9.89 16.59
C GLY A 148 9.83 -9.19 17.92
N VAL A 149 8.93 -8.35 18.39
CA VAL A 149 8.98 -7.64 19.66
C VAL A 149 7.58 -7.49 20.23
N LYS A 150 7.48 -7.21 21.53
CA LYS A 150 6.21 -6.82 22.14
C LYS A 150 5.70 -5.53 21.47
N ARG A 151 4.41 -5.52 21.11
CA ARG A 151 3.75 -4.35 20.57
C ARG A 151 3.97 -3.11 21.44
N ASP A 152 4.36 -2.01 20.82
CA ASP A 152 4.65 -0.75 21.50
C ASP A 152 4.23 0.44 20.63
N TYR A 153 2.98 0.85 20.78
CA TYR A 153 2.42 1.98 20.03
C TYR A 153 3.12 3.31 20.31
N LYS A 154 3.72 3.48 21.53
CA LYS A 154 4.45 4.72 21.86
C LYS A 154 5.73 4.82 21.06
N LYS A 155 6.49 3.71 20.97
CA LYS A 155 7.70 3.67 20.12
C LYS A 155 7.35 3.82 18.65
N ALA A 156 6.30 3.11 18.18
CA ALA A 156 5.83 3.24 16.80
C ALA A 156 5.46 4.71 16.48
N ALA A 157 4.66 5.35 17.34
CA ALA A 157 4.24 6.75 17.14
C ALA A 157 5.43 7.71 17.08
N LYS A 158 6.45 7.53 17.96
CA LYS A 158 7.65 8.35 17.95
C LYS A 158 8.37 8.26 16.60
N ILE A 159 8.61 7.05 16.13
CA ILE A 159 9.34 6.82 14.87
C ILE A 159 8.49 7.28 13.66
N TYR A 160 7.18 6.98 13.64
CA TYR A 160 6.30 7.49 12.59
C TYR A 160 6.30 9.02 12.52
N LYS A 161 6.38 9.71 13.68
CA LYS A 161 6.49 11.15 13.72
C LYS A 161 7.80 11.63 13.08
N GLU A 162 8.92 11.02 13.45
CA GLU A 162 10.24 11.37 12.92
C GLU A 162 10.32 11.17 11.38
N VAL A 163 9.78 10.09 10.86
CA VAL A 163 9.76 9.86 9.39
C VAL A 163 8.73 10.75 8.68
N CYS A 164 7.60 11.06 9.32
CA CYS A 164 6.62 12.02 8.80
C CYS A 164 7.21 13.45 8.70
N GLU A 165 8.01 13.87 9.67
CA GLU A 165 8.70 15.15 9.65
C GLU A 165 9.67 15.26 8.47
N GLN A 166 10.24 14.15 8.03
CA GLN A 166 11.09 14.04 6.84
C GLN A 166 10.29 13.86 5.53
N ASN A 167 8.96 14.12 5.54
CA ASN A 167 8.06 14.00 4.40
C ASN A 167 7.90 12.57 3.85
N PHE A 168 8.11 11.57 4.69
CA PHE A 168 7.72 10.21 4.38
C PHE A 168 6.24 10.03 4.76
N TYR A 169 5.35 10.19 3.76
CA TYR A 169 3.91 10.37 3.99
C TYR A 169 3.19 9.12 4.50
N GLU A 170 3.73 7.94 4.24
CA GLU A 170 3.28 6.68 4.85
C GLU A 170 3.43 6.73 6.38
N GLY A 171 4.47 7.36 6.88
CA GLY A 171 4.67 7.60 8.31
C GLY A 171 3.61 8.54 8.88
N CYS A 172 3.28 9.64 8.15
CA CYS A 172 2.20 10.55 8.54
C CYS A 172 0.86 9.81 8.59
N TYR A 173 0.57 9.01 7.57
CA TYR A 173 -0.64 8.20 7.48
C TYR A 173 -0.76 7.23 8.66
N ASN A 174 0.27 6.42 8.92
CA ASN A 174 0.24 5.45 10.01
C ASN A 174 0.14 6.10 11.39
N LEU A 175 0.79 7.25 11.59
CA LEU A 175 0.64 8.03 12.83
C LEU A 175 -0.79 8.56 12.99
N ALA A 176 -1.39 9.05 11.89
CA ALA A 176 -2.79 9.49 11.89
C ALA A 176 -3.74 8.34 12.24
N VAL A 177 -3.54 7.14 11.69
CA VAL A 177 -4.32 5.93 12.03
C VAL A 177 -4.18 5.60 13.52
N LEU A 178 -2.97 5.69 14.08
CA LEU A 178 -2.76 5.46 15.52
C LEU A 178 -3.62 6.39 16.37
N TYR A 179 -3.66 7.69 16.07
CA TYR A 179 -4.45 8.67 16.82
C TYR A 179 -5.95 8.61 16.52
N HIS A 180 -6.33 8.16 15.33
CA HIS A 180 -7.73 8.12 14.92
C HIS A 180 -8.50 6.97 15.60
N ASN A 181 -8.02 5.72 15.47
CA ASN A 181 -8.86 4.58 15.81
C ASN A 181 -8.12 3.36 16.38
N THR A 182 -6.84 3.47 16.75
CA THR A 182 -6.11 2.30 17.26
C THR A 182 -6.56 1.95 18.67
N PRO A 183 -7.04 0.71 18.91
CA PRO A 183 -7.42 0.26 20.24
C PRO A 183 -6.24 0.34 21.22
N GLY A 184 -6.47 0.94 22.41
CA GLY A 184 -5.44 1.10 23.43
C GLY A 184 -4.56 2.35 23.24
N VAL A 185 -4.77 3.14 22.21
CA VAL A 185 -4.17 4.47 22.02
C VAL A 185 -5.21 5.55 22.33
N LYS A 186 -4.84 6.59 23.08
CA LYS A 186 -5.73 7.73 23.30
C LYS A 186 -6.00 8.42 21.97
N ARG A 187 -7.27 8.50 21.60
CA ARG A 187 -7.70 9.19 20.37
C ARG A 187 -7.36 10.67 20.42
N ASP A 188 -6.83 11.18 19.32
CA ASP A 188 -6.59 12.59 19.07
C ASP A 188 -7.00 12.93 17.64
N TYR A 189 -8.29 13.24 17.47
CA TYR A 189 -8.84 13.58 16.15
C TYR A 189 -8.20 14.83 15.53
N LYS A 190 -7.80 15.80 16.36
CA LYS A 190 -7.17 17.03 15.87
C LYS A 190 -5.82 16.76 15.24
N GLU A 191 -5.00 15.96 15.89
CA GLU A 191 -3.69 15.57 15.34
C GLU A 191 -3.85 14.60 14.17
N ALA A 192 -4.80 13.66 14.22
CA ALA A 192 -5.11 12.77 13.12
C ALA A 192 -5.50 13.53 11.83
N ILE A 193 -6.39 14.53 11.96
CA ILE A 193 -6.80 15.41 10.83
C ILE A 193 -5.58 16.09 10.22
N LYS A 194 -4.70 16.69 11.06
CA LYS A 194 -3.51 17.37 10.59
C LYS A 194 -2.56 16.45 9.82
N LEU A 195 -2.34 15.25 10.34
CA LEU A 195 -1.45 14.26 9.73
C LEU A 195 -2.01 13.67 8.43
N TYR A 196 -3.30 13.30 8.42
CA TYR A 196 -3.97 12.89 7.19
C TYR A 196 -3.94 14.00 6.16
N LYS A 197 -4.20 15.27 6.58
CA LYS A 197 -4.15 16.40 5.66
C LYS A 197 -2.76 16.57 5.05
N LYS A 198 -1.69 16.51 5.85
CA LYS A 198 -0.30 16.61 5.36
C LYS A 198 -0.02 15.54 4.28
N ALA A 199 -0.41 14.29 4.50
CA ALA A 199 -0.22 13.22 3.54
C ALA A 199 -1.14 13.37 2.31
N CYS A 200 -2.40 13.77 2.51
CA CYS A 200 -3.35 14.01 1.41
C CYS A 200 -2.91 15.17 0.51
N ASP A 201 -2.36 16.24 1.07
CA ASP A 201 -1.87 17.40 0.30
C ASP A 201 -0.73 16.98 -0.66
N SER A 202 -0.02 15.90 -0.33
CA SER A 202 1.02 15.28 -1.18
C SER A 202 0.51 14.09 -2.00
N ASP A 203 -0.79 14.07 -2.30
CA ASP A 203 -1.45 13.09 -3.17
C ASP A 203 -1.43 11.64 -2.67
N PHE A 204 -1.22 11.44 -1.36
CA PHE A 204 -1.36 10.12 -0.77
C PHE A 204 -2.85 9.77 -0.62
N SER A 205 -3.41 9.11 -1.64
CA SER A 205 -4.86 8.94 -1.85
C SER A 205 -5.61 8.32 -0.68
N ILE A 206 -5.02 7.32 -0.01
CA ILE A 206 -5.63 6.67 1.17
C ILE A 206 -5.76 7.64 2.36
N SER A 207 -4.86 8.61 2.50
CA SER A 207 -4.98 9.65 3.53
C SER A 207 -6.12 10.62 3.22
N CYS A 208 -6.30 10.99 1.95
CA CYS A 208 -7.45 11.80 1.52
C CYS A 208 -8.78 11.09 1.83
N TYR A 209 -8.84 9.78 1.52
CA TYR A 209 -10.00 8.94 1.81
C TYR A 209 -10.30 8.89 3.32
N ASN A 210 -9.30 8.59 4.16
CA ASN A 210 -9.50 8.51 5.61
C ASN A 210 -9.85 9.86 6.24
N LEU A 211 -9.30 10.95 5.74
CA LEU A 211 -9.68 12.29 6.16
C LEU A 211 -11.12 12.62 5.77
N ALA A 212 -11.55 12.22 4.56
CA ALA A 212 -12.92 12.36 4.11
C ALA A 212 -13.90 11.56 4.98
N THR A 213 -13.54 10.31 5.32
CA THR A 213 -14.33 9.45 6.22
C THR A 213 -14.49 10.11 7.59
N LEU A 214 -13.40 10.67 8.14
CA LEU A 214 -13.45 11.35 9.43
C LEU A 214 -14.36 12.58 9.41
N TYR A 215 -14.34 13.38 8.33
CA TYR A 215 -15.28 14.49 8.17
C TYR A 215 -16.72 14.02 7.95
N GLN A 216 -16.92 12.92 7.24
CA GLN A 216 -18.25 12.33 7.07
C GLN A 216 -18.84 11.84 8.42
N GLU A 217 -18.03 11.22 9.29
CA GLU A 217 -18.42 10.84 10.65
C GLU A 217 -18.83 12.06 11.49
N GLN A 218 -18.19 13.21 11.26
CA GLN A 218 -18.53 14.49 11.90
C GLN A 218 -19.68 15.22 11.20
N LYS A 219 -20.27 14.62 10.15
CA LYS A 219 -21.33 15.21 9.30
C LYS A 219 -20.90 16.47 8.54
N GLU A 220 -19.61 16.69 8.38
CA GLU A 220 -19.03 17.76 7.57
C GLU A 220 -18.93 17.32 6.10
N TYR A 221 -20.08 17.03 5.49
CA TYR A 221 -20.20 16.36 4.20
C TYR A 221 -19.56 17.13 3.03
N GLU A 222 -19.62 18.47 3.05
CA GLU A 222 -18.96 19.28 2.02
C GLU A 222 -17.43 19.11 2.01
N LYS A 223 -16.82 19.00 3.20
CA LYS A 223 -15.38 18.71 3.31
C LYS A 223 -15.08 17.28 2.87
N ALA A 224 -15.92 16.34 3.29
CA ALA A 224 -15.80 14.94 2.88
C ALA A 224 -15.90 14.79 1.35
N ASN A 225 -16.85 15.47 0.70
CA ASN A 225 -17.01 15.45 -0.75
C ASN A 225 -15.72 15.88 -1.47
N LYS A 226 -15.15 17.03 -1.10
CA LYS A 226 -13.91 17.53 -1.72
C LYS A 226 -12.74 16.55 -1.61
N LEU A 227 -12.63 15.88 -0.48
CA LEU A 227 -11.54 14.93 -0.21
C LEU A 227 -11.77 13.58 -0.88
N TYR A 228 -13.02 13.05 -0.88
CA TYR A 228 -13.36 11.86 -1.67
C TYR A 228 -13.16 12.12 -3.16
N PHE A 229 -13.51 13.30 -3.67
CA PHE A 229 -13.24 13.69 -5.05
C PHE A 229 -11.74 13.66 -5.35
N LYS A 230 -10.89 14.26 -4.46
CA LYS A 230 -9.44 14.21 -4.63
C LYS A 230 -8.91 12.77 -4.62
N ALA A 231 -9.33 11.95 -3.67
CA ALA A 231 -8.91 10.54 -3.59
C ALA A 231 -9.40 9.72 -4.81
N CYS A 232 -10.62 9.97 -5.29
CA CYS A 232 -11.17 9.34 -6.49
C CYS A 232 -10.41 9.77 -7.75
N LYS A 233 -9.97 11.02 -7.86
CA LYS A 233 -9.08 11.47 -8.95
C LYS A 233 -7.75 10.73 -8.95
N LEU A 234 -7.26 10.35 -7.79
CA LEU A 234 -6.05 9.54 -7.59
C LEU A 234 -6.34 8.02 -7.68
N ASP A 235 -7.44 7.65 -8.29
CA ASP A 235 -7.89 6.28 -8.56
C ASP A 235 -8.08 5.40 -7.31
N PHE A 236 -8.39 6.01 -6.16
CA PHE A 236 -8.78 5.25 -4.98
C PHE A 236 -10.24 4.82 -5.10
N ALA A 237 -10.46 3.54 -5.38
CA ALA A 237 -11.76 2.98 -5.77
C ALA A 237 -12.89 3.24 -4.76
N ASP A 238 -12.62 3.02 -3.46
CA ASP A 238 -13.63 3.21 -2.42
C ASP A 238 -13.98 4.69 -2.19
N ALA A 239 -13.05 5.61 -2.49
CA ALA A 239 -13.39 7.04 -2.48
C ALA A 239 -14.37 7.41 -3.59
N CYS A 240 -14.23 6.80 -4.78
CA CYS A 240 -15.21 7.01 -5.85
C CYS A 240 -16.59 6.47 -5.46
N ASN A 241 -16.65 5.31 -4.80
CA ASN A 241 -17.90 4.76 -4.27
C ASN A 241 -18.56 5.68 -3.23
N ASN A 242 -17.77 6.17 -2.27
CA ASN A 242 -18.31 7.04 -1.22
C ASN A 242 -18.70 8.42 -1.76
N LEU A 243 -17.95 8.95 -2.73
CA LEU A 243 -18.32 10.16 -3.44
C LEU A 243 -19.66 10.02 -4.17
N ALA A 244 -19.88 8.88 -4.85
CA ALA A 244 -21.14 8.58 -5.51
C ALA A 244 -22.31 8.54 -4.49
N SER A 245 -22.09 7.91 -3.33
CA SER A 245 -23.10 7.86 -2.27
C SER A 245 -23.47 9.25 -1.73
N LEU A 246 -22.52 10.20 -1.65
CA LEU A 246 -22.85 11.56 -1.23
C LEU A 246 -23.80 12.26 -2.22
N TYR A 247 -23.65 12.04 -3.52
CA TYR A 247 -24.56 12.58 -4.55
C TYR A 247 -25.90 11.85 -4.56
N ASP A 248 -25.92 10.53 -4.37
CA ASP A 248 -27.14 9.72 -4.32
C ASP A 248 -28.00 10.09 -3.10
N ASP A 249 -27.37 10.29 -1.94
CA ASP A 249 -28.02 10.61 -0.67
C ASP A 249 -28.21 12.11 -0.41
N ALA A 250 -27.81 13.00 -1.32
CA ALA A 250 -27.83 14.46 -1.17
C ALA A 250 -27.09 14.95 0.10
N LEU A 251 -25.95 14.38 0.42
CA LEU A 251 -25.16 14.71 1.61
C LEU A 251 -24.06 15.73 1.29
N GLY A 252 -24.25 16.99 1.68
CA GLY A 252 -23.31 18.09 1.45
C GLY A 252 -23.17 18.53 -0.01
N VAL A 253 -24.00 18.01 -0.88
CA VAL A 253 -24.15 18.33 -2.30
C VAL A 253 -25.62 18.17 -2.71
N GLU A 254 -26.03 18.80 -3.80
CA GLU A 254 -27.33 18.52 -4.41
C GLU A 254 -27.36 17.09 -4.97
N LYS A 255 -28.55 16.47 -4.89
CA LYS A 255 -28.77 15.14 -5.46
C LYS A 255 -28.53 15.18 -6.96
N ASP A 256 -27.70 14.26 -7.44
CA ASP A 256 -27.44 14.11 -8.87
C ASP A 256 -27.18 12.63 -9.20
N ASP A 257 -28.23 11.99 -9.69
CA ASP A 257 -28.22 10.56 -10.01
C ASP A 257 -27.24 10.22 -11.19
N GLU A 258 -27.05 11.14 -12.13
CA GLU A 258 -26.10 10.93 -13.24
C GLU A 258 -24.64 11.02 -12.75
N VAL A 259 -24.36 11.96 -11.86
CA VAL A 259 -23.04 12.09 -11.22
C VAL A 259 -22.76 10.88 -10.35
N ALA A 260 -23.73 10.44 -9.54
CA ALA A 260 -23.62 9.24 -8.72
C ALA A 260 -23.33 8.00 -9.59
N PHE A 261 -24.09 7.80 -10.66
CA PHE A 261 -23.87 6.71 -11.63
C PHE A 261 -22.44 6.72 -12.19
N ARG A 262 -21.94 7.89 -12.62
CA ARG A 262 -20.57 8.02 -13.17
C ARG A 262 -19.51 7.62 -12.17
N TYR A 263 -19.65 8.01 -10.89
CA TYR A 263 -18.68 7.66 -9.86
C TYR A 263 -18.79 6.21 -9.40
N TYR A 264 -19.99 5.61 -9.31
CA TYR A 264 -20.15 4.17 -9.08
C TYR A 264 -19.54 3.35 -10.22
N ASN A 265 -19.70 3.78 -11.48
CA ASN A 265 -19.06 3.16 -12.63
C ASN A 265 -17.51 3.25 -12.52
N LYS A 266 -16.97 4.43 -12.19
CA LYS A 266 -15.52 4.58 -11.97
C LYS A 266 -15.04 3.68 -10.84
N ALA A 267 -15.75 3.63 -9.70
CA ALA A 267 -15.42 2.75 -8.58
C ALA A 267 -15.39 1.28 -9.00
N CYS A 268 -16.41 0.83 -9.74
CA CYS A 268 -16.47 -0.56 -10.23
C CYS A 268 -15.35 -0.87 -11.23
N ARG A 269 -15.00 0.08 -12.11
CA ARG A 269 -13.85 -0.10 -13.04
C ARG A 269 -12.52 -0.23 -12.31
N LEU A 270 -12.39 0.42 -11.14
CA LEU A 270 -11.24 0.34 -10.24
C LEU A 270 -11.36 -0.82 -9.23
N ASP A 271 -12.23 -1.80 -9.50
CA ASP A 271 -12.42 -3.02 -8.71
C ASP A 271 -12.95 -2.82 -7.28
N SER A 272 -13.69 -1.73 -7.00
CA SER A 272 -14.49 -1.63 -5.79
C SER A 272 -15.71 -2.57 -5.88
N ALA A 273 -15.74 -3.61 -5.05
CA ALA A 273 -16.86 -4.54 -5.00
C ALA A 273 -18.18 -3.84 -4.61
N SER A 274 -18.11 -2.90 -3.67
CA SER A 274 -19.27 -2.06 -3.28
C SER A 274 -19.70 -1.16 -4.43
N GLY A 275 -18.76 -0.55 -5.15
CA GLY A 275 -19.03 0.27 -6.34
C GLY A 275 -19.74 -0.53 -7.43
N CYS A 276 -19.30 -1.77 -7.70
CA CYS A 276 -19.98 -2.64 -8.67
C CYS A 276 -21.40 -3.03 -8.23
N LYS A 277 -21.62 -3.28 -6.94
CA LYS A 277 -22.98 -3.57 -6.39
C LYS A 277 -23.89 -2.37 -6.57
N HIS A 278 -23.45 -1.15 -6.23
CA HIS A 278 -24.26 0.05 -6.40
C HIS A 278 -24.49 0.37 -7.88
N LEU A 279 -23.49 0.22 -8.74
CA LEU A 279 -23.65 0.36 -10.19
C LEU A 279 -24.72 -0.60 -10.75
N ALA A 280 -24.70 -1.85 -10.29
CA ALA A 280 -25.70 -2.84 -10.67
C ALA A 280 -27.13 -2.42 -10.24
N TYR A 281 -27.28 -1.88 -9.05
CA TYR A 281 -28.55 -1.32 -8.56
C TYR A 281 -29.06 -0.19 -9.47
N PHE A 282 -28.17 0.72 -9.87
CA PHE A 282 -28.46 1.83 -10.77
C PHE A 282 -28.92 1.33 -12.15
N TYR A 283 -28.25 0.34 -12.74
CA TYR A 283 -28.71 -0.28 -13.99
C TYR A 283 -30.04 -1.00 -13.84
N TYR A 284 -30.27 -1.69 -12.73
CA TYR A 284 -31.51 -2.45 -12.53
C TYR A 284 -32.73 -1.54 -12.44
N HIS A 285 -32.60 -0.40 -11.80
CA HIS A 285 -33.69 0.57 -11.62
C HIS A 285 -33.74 1.65 -12.71
N GLY A 286 -32.66 1.87 -13.45
CA GLY A 286 -32.55 2.95 -14.44
C GLY A 286 -32.34 4.32 -13.79
N ILE A 287 -31.53 4.39 -12.71
CA ILE A 287 -31.22 5.62 -11.98
C ILE A 287 -29.99 6.26 -12.63
N GLY A 288 -30.08 7.53 -13.06
CA GLY A 288 -29.01 8.23 -13.74
C GLY A 288 -28.53 7.58 -15.06
N THR A 289 -29.21 6.53 -15.51
CA THR A 289 -28.92 5.77 -16.74
C THR A 289 -30.16 5.05 -17.24
N LYS A 290 -30.09 4.46 -18.44
CA LYS A 290 -31.15 3.58 -18.93
C LYS A 290 -31.16 2.26 -18.15
N LYS A 291 -32.38 1.75 -17.86
CA LYS A 291 -32.56 0.46 -17.23
C LYS A 291 -31.98 -0.66 -18.08
N ASP A 292 -31.09 -1.47 -17.50
CA ASP A 292 -30.48 -2.62 -18.15
C ASP A 292 -30.20 -3.76 -17.15
N LYS A 293 -31.11 -4.73 -17.13
CA LYS A 293 -30.99 -5.90 -16.25
C LYS A 293 -29.79 -6.78 -16.56
N LYS A 294 -29.34 -6.84 -17.84
CA LYS A 294 -28.18 -7.66 -18.21
C LYS A 294 -26.88 -7.05 -17.71
N LEU A 295 -26.75 -5.72 -17.81
CA LEU A 295 -25.62 -5.01 -17.22
C LEU A 295 -25.65 -5.08 -15.69
N ALA A 296 -26.83 -4.96 -15.06
CA ALA A 296 -26.96 -5.11 -13.61
C ALA A 296 -26.44 -6.50 -13.14
N GLU A 297 -26.85 -7.58 -13.80
CA GLU A 297 -26.40 -8.93 -13.48
C GLU A 297 -24.88 -9.09 -13.68
N LYS A 298 -24.33 -8.53 -14.78
CA LYS A 298 -22.89 -8.55 -15.06
C LYS A 298 -22.09 -7.88 -13.94
N GLU A 299 -22.50 -6.70 -13.49
CA GLU A 299 -21.77 -5.97 -12.46
C GLU A 299 -21.95 -6.61 -11.07
N LEU A 300 -23.09 -7.23 -10.77
CA LEU A 300 -23.25 -8.07 -9.57
C LEU A 300 -22.31 -9.29 -9.59
N LYS A 301 -22.19 -9.98 -10.74
CA LYS A 301 -21.23 -11.07 -10.89
C LYS A 301 -19.78 -10.59 -10.66
N LYS A 302 -19.44 -9.38 -11.13
CA LYS A 302 -18.14 -8.78 -10.86
C LYS A 302 -17.96 -8.51 -9.37
N ALA A 303 -18.93 -7.90 -8.69
CA ALA A 303 -18.89 -7.66 -7.26
C ALA A 303 -18.72 -8.96 -6.43
N CYS A 304 -19.41 -10.03 -6.83
CA CYS A 304 -19.25 -11.37 -6.24
C CYS A 304 -17.83 -11.91 -6.43
N LYS A 305 -17.27 -11.82 -7.63
CA LYS A 305 -15.88 -12.25 -7.91
C LYS A 305 -14.84 -11.45 -7.11
N LEU A 306 -15.14 -10.19 -6.82
CA LEU A 306 -14.32 -9.32 -5.96
C LEU A 306 -14.49 -9.61 -4.46
N GLY A 307 -15.27 -10.64 -4.10
CA GLY A 307 -15.40 -11.15 -2.74
C GLY A 307 -16.58 -10.59 -1.94
N LEU A 308 -17.48 -9.81 -2.54
CA LEU A 308 -18.67 -9.29 -1.85
C LEU A 308 -19.75 -10.39 -1.76
N LYS A 309 -19.85 -11.05 -0.61
CA LYS A 309 -20.77 -12.18 -0.38
C LYS A 309 -22.24 -11.83 -0.66
N GLU A 310 -22.68 -10.65 -0.24
CA GLU A 310 -24.02 -10.14 -0.50
C GLU A 310 -24.34 -10.10 -2.00
N ALA A 311 -23.38 -9.68 -2.84
CA ALA A 311 -23.56 -9.69 -4.29
C ALA A 311 -23.69 -11.12 -4.85
N CYS A 312 -22.98 -12.09 -4.27
CA CYS A 312 -23.13 -13.50 -4.67
C CYS A 312 -24.51 -14.06 -4.33
N GLU A 313 -25.08 -13.64 -3.22
CA GLU A 313 -26.45 -14.03 -2.81
C GLU A 313 -27.47 -13.43 -3.77
N ILE A 314 -27.36 -12.13 -4.08
CA ILE A 314 -28.26 -11.46 -5.03
C ILE A 314 -28.18 -12.12 -6.42
N VAL A 315 -26.98 -12.47 -6.91
CA VAL A 315 -26.83 -13.13 -8.23
C VAL A 315 -27.57 -14.47 -8.29
N ARG A 316 -27.64 -15.25 -7.21
CA ARG A 316 -28.36 -16.53 -7.17
C ARG A 316 -29.89 -16.34 -7.32
N ASP A 317 -30.39 -15.23 -6.80
CA ASP A 317 -31.82 -14.92 -6.76
C ASP A 317 -32.25 -14.00 -7.93
N PHE A 318 -31.35 -13.68 -8.86
CA PHE A 318 -31.56 -12.67 -9.92
C PHE A 318 -32.43 -13.16 -11.09
N HIS A 319 -33.02 -14.37 -11.02
CA HIS A 319 -33.80 -15.01 -12.08
C HIS A 319 -35.30 -14.68 -12.07
#